data_37ba7b9174344582a0c1e80714b804f1
#
_entry.id   37ba7b9174344582a0c1e80714b804f1
#
_cell.length_a   1.000
_cell.length_b   1.000
_cell.length_c   1.000
_cell.angle_alpha   90.00
_cell.angle_beta   90.00
_cell.angle_gamma   90.00
#
_symmetry.space_group_name_H-M   'P 1'
#
loop_
_entity.id
_entity.type
_entity.pdbx_description
1 polymer ?
#
loop_
_entity_poly.entity_id
_entity_poly.type
_entity_poly.pdbx_seq_one_letter_code
_entity_poly.pdbx_strand_id
1 'polypeptide(L)'
;GPGRYVDSQMPGEMGNFAVAGHRVGKGAPFNDLGKLETCDDIVVETQTERITYRVLPIDGEQADCFNGIPPEYSHVVGRHITTPGDVSVTNPVPESDAAPNREILTLTTCHPQFSNAERMIVHAMEVEKEEK
;
A
#
# COMPACT_ATOMS: atom_id res chain seq x y z
N GLY A 1 -0.29 9.96 14.31
CA GLY A 1 0.02 9.78 12.90
C GLY A 1 0.03 8.32 12.46
N PRO A 2 0.31 8.06 11.20
CA PRO A 2 0.37 6.66 10.73
C PRO A 2 1.54 5.92 11.36
N GLY A 3 1.31 4.64 11.65
CA GLY A 3 2.31 3.79 12.24
C GLY A 3 2.73 2.66 11.30
N ARG A 4 4.04 2.44 11.18
CA ARG A 4 4.55 1.32 10.40
C ARG A 4 4.33 0.03 11.18
N TYR A 5 3.95 -1.03 10.47
CA TYR A 5 3.91 -2.36 11.07
C TYR A 5 5.33 -2.81 11.43
N VAL A 6 5.47 -3.40 12.62
CA VAL A 6 6.80 -3.71 13.20
C VAL A 6 7.65 -4.59 12.28
N ASP A 7 7.04 -5.57 11.63
CA ASP A 7 7.77 -6.53 10.80
C ASP A 7 7.81 -6.16 9.32
N SER A 8 7.33 -4.96 8.96
CA SER A 8 7.35 -4.54 7.56
C SER A 8 8.69 -3.90 7.21
N GLN A 9 8.97 -3.83 5.92
CA GLN A 9 10.17 -3.18 5.42
C GLN A 9 10.06 -1.66 5.57
N MET A 10 11.18 -0.98 5.44
CA MET A 10 11.25 0.49 5.48
C MET A 10 10.91 1.05 4.09
N PRO A 11 10.59 2.35 3.99
CA PRO A 11 10.32 2.95 2.68
C PRO A 11 11.47 2.74 1.72
N GLY A 12 11.15 2.29 0.50
CA GLY A 12 12.13 2.10 -0.56
C GLY A 12 12.90 0.80 -0.48
N GLU A 13 12.68 -0.01 0.55
CA GLU A 13 13.30 -1.32 0.63
C GLU A 13 12.49 -2.36 -0.14
N MET A 14 13.19 -3.35 -0.70
CA MET A 14 12.52 -4.48 -1.34
C MET A 14 11.63 -5.19 -0.33
N GLY A 15 10.40 -5.46 -0.72
CA GLY A 15 9.39 -6.03 0.14
C GLY A 15 8.22 -5.09 0.31
N ASN A 16 7.63 -5.05 1.48
CA ASN A 16 6.40 -4.30 1.71
C ASN A 16 6.53 -3.35 2.88
N PHE A 17 6.52 -2.05 2.58
CA PHE A 17 6.46 -1.02 3.61
C PHE A 17 4.99 -0.82 3.97
N ALA A 18 4.57 -1.36 5.10
CA ALA A 18 3.17 -1.36 5.51
C ALA A 18 2.92 -0.34 6.61
N VAL A 19 1.90 0.48 6.43
CA VAL A 19 1.57 1.59 7.32
C VAL A 19 0.09 1.56 7.65
N ALA A 20 -0.22 1.71 8.94
CA ALA A 20 -1.61 1.81 9.41
C ALA A 20 -1.91 3.24 9.83
N GLY A 21 -3.13 3.69 9.57
CA GLY A 21 -3.56 5.02 9.98
C GLY A 21 -5.07 5.09 10.12
N HIS A 22 -5.52 6.16 10.77
CA HIS A 22 -6.94 6.42 10.92
C HIS A 22 -7.49 7.07 9.66
N ARG A 23 -8.68 6.66 9.28
CA ARG A 23 -9.36 7.23 8.12
C ARG A 23 -10.18 8.45 8.49
N VAL A 24 -10.59 8.58 9.76
CA VAL A 24 -11.43 9.67 10.24
C VAL A 24 -10.83 10.32 11.47
N GLY A 25 -11.28 11.52 11.75
CA GLY A 25 -10.82 12.29 12.89
C GLY A 25 -9.86 13.39 12.48
N LYS A 26 -9.55 14.25 13.45
CA LYS A 26 -8.64 15.37 13.21
C LYS A 26 -7.25 14.84 12.88
N GLY A 27 -6.73 15.27 11.75
CA GLY A 27 -5.42 14.85 11.31
C GLY A 27 -5.39 13.43 10.75
N ALA A 28 -6.54 12.87 10.36
CA ALA A 28 -6.61 11.53 9.77
C ALA A 28 -5.86 11.51 8.42
N PRO A 29 -4.68 10.89 8.33
CA PRO A 29 -3.87 10.95 7.12
C PRO A 29 -4.43 10.13 5.96
N PHE A 30 -5.30 9.17 6.25
CA PHE A 30 -5.86 8.28 5.23
C PHE A 30 -7.33 8.57 4.95
N ASN A 31 -7.74 9.81 5.20
CA ASN A 31 -9.14 10.21 5.02
C ASN A 31 -9.63 10.00 3.59
N ASP A 32 -8.75 10.20 2.60
CA ASP A 32 -9.09 10.08 1.19
C ASP A 32 -8.66 8.77 0.57
N LEU A 33 -8.35 7.76 1.38
CA LEU A 33 -7.85 6.49 0.89
C LEU A 33 -8.82 5.83 -0.10
N GLY A 34 -10.11 5.95 0.15
CA GLY A 34 -11.14 5.40 -0.73
C GLY A 34 -11.25 6.09 -2.08
N LYS A 35 -10.60 7.22 -2.26
CA LYS A 35 -10.62 7.97 -3.53
C LYS A 35 -9.43 7.66 -4.42
N LEU A 36 -8.48 6.88 -3.95
CA LEU A 36 -7.33 6.50 -4.74
C LEU A 36 -7.75 5.57 -5.88
N GLU A 37 -7.20 5.82 -7.04
CA GLU A 37 -7.50 5.06 -8.24
C GLU A 37 -6.25 4.42 -8.80
N THR A 38 -6.43 3.46 -9.70
CA THR A 38 -5.32 2.83 -10.43
C THR A 38 -4.41 3.91 -11.01
N CYS A 39 -3.11 3.74 -10.84
CA CYS A 39 -2.07 4.66 -11.33
C CYS A 39 -1.91 5.97 -10.57
N ASP A 40 -2.66 6.19 -9.51
CA ASP A 40 -2.42 7.36 -8.65
C ASP A 40 -1.08 7.23 -7.95
N ASP A 41 -0.38 8.35 -7.80
CA ASP A 41 0.91 8.38 -7.14
C ASP A 41 0.78 8.70 -5.66
N ILE A 42 1.56 8.01 -4.85
CA ILE A 42 1.69 8.25 -3.42
C ILE A 42 3.18 8.51 -3.15
N VAL A 43 3.49 9.68 -2.63
CA VAL A 43 4.88 10.06 -2.36
C VAL A 43 5.18 9.90 -0.88
N VAL A 44 6.26 9.18 -0.60
CA VAL A 44 6.77 9.00 0.77
C VAL A 44 8.12 9.69 0.85
N GLU A 45 8.25 10.62 1.80
CA GLU A 45 9.50 11.31 2.00
C GLU A 45 10.17 10.85 3.28
N THR A 46 11.46 10.55 3.17
CA THR A 46 12.33 10.30 4.31
C THR A 46 13.31 11.46 4.42
N GLN A 47 14.23 11.38 5.38
CA GLN A 47 15.25 12.44 5.51
C GLN A 47 16.14 12.54 4.28
N THR A 48 16.35 11.43 3.59
CA THR A 48 17.33 11.36 2.50
C THR A 48 16.74 11.09 1.13
N GLU A 49 15.46 10.68 1.06
CA GLU A 49 14.88 10.23 -0.19
C GLU A 49 13.45 10.68 -0.36
N ARG A 50 13.02 10.82 -1.60
CA ARG A 50 11.62 10.95 -1.99
C ARG A 50 11.27 9.76 -2.86
N ILE A 51 10.30 8.95 -2.42
CA ILE A 51 9.95 7.70 -3.06
C ILE A 51 8.52 7.79 -3.58
N THR A 52 8.33 7.56 -4.86
CA THR A 52 7.00 7.57 -5.47
C THR A 52 6.53 6.14 -5.68
N TYR A 53 5.39 5.82 -5.09
CA TYR A 53 4.68 4.57 -5.30
C TYR A 53 3.43 4.83 -6.14
N ARG A 54 3.05 3.87 -6.94
CA ARG A 54 1.89 4.01 -7.83
C ARG A 54 0.88 2.92 -7.53
N VAL A 55 -0.39 3.30 -7.38
CA VAL A 55 -1.45 2.39 -7.02
C VAL A 55 -1.61 1.32 -8.09
N LEU A 56 -1.58 0.04 -7.67
CA LEU A 56 -1.73 -1.11 -8.55
C LEU A 56 -3.16 -1.20 -9.09
N PRO A 57 -3.39 -1.97 -10.17
CA PRO A 57 -4.72 -2.07 -10.77
C PRO A 57 -5.79 -2.50 -9.78
N ILE A 58 -6.95 -1.84 -9.87
CA ILE A 58 -8.11 -2.11 -9.04
C ILE A 58 -9.15 -2.83 -9.92
N ASP A 59 -9.71 -3.92 -9.39
CA ASP A 59 -10.80 -4.66 -10.05
C ASP A 59 -10.49 -5.11 -11.49
N GLY A 60 -9.24 -5.52 -11.73
CA GLY A 60 -8.86 -6.04 -13.04
C GLY A 60 -8.65 -4.97 -14.11
N GLU A 61 -8.60 -3.70 -13.71
CA GLU A 61 -8.33 -2.62 -14.65
C GLU A 61 -6.96 -2.81 -15.32
N GLN A 62 -6.87 -2.38 -16.56
CA GLN A 62 -5.59 -2.36 -17.26
C GLN A 62 -4.80 -1.13 -16.81
N ALA A 63 -3.50 -1.29 -16.65
CA ALA A 63 -2.66 -0.19 -16.22
C ALA A 63 -1.41 -0.10 -17.08
N ASP A 64 -1.37 0.94 -17.91
CA ASP A 64 -0.21 1.21 -18.76
C ASP A 64 0.86 2.01 -18.02
N CYS A 65 0.59 2.38 -16.77
CA CYS A 65 1.46 3.24 -15.99
C CYS A 65 2.62 2.49 -15.31
N PHE A 66 2.71 1.19 -15.52
CA PHE A 66 3.81 0.37 -15.01
C PHE A 66 4.62 -0.19 -16.17
N ASN A 67 5.91 -0.40 -15.93
CA ASN A 67 6.80 -1.08 -16.88
C ASN A 67 6.67 -2.60 -16.75
N GLY A 68 5.43 -3.08 -16.72
CA GLY A 68 5.14 -4.47 -16.45
C GLY A 68 5.05 -4.75 -14.96
N ILE A 69 4.10 -5.59 -14.58
CA ILE A 69 3.92 -6.03 -13.21
C ILE A 69 4.40 -7.48 -13.15
N PRO A 70 5.40 -7.79 -12.29
CA PRO A 70 5.89 -9.18 -12.20
C PRO A 70 4.76 -10.15 -11.82
N PRO A 71 4.82 -11.40 -12.31
CA PRO A 71 3.77 -12.37 -12.02
C PRO A 71 3.49 -12.60 -10.54
N GLU A 72 4.50 -12.45 -9.70
CA GLU A 72 4.36 -12.60 -8.24
C GLU A 72 3.38 -11.61 -7.65
N TYR A 73 3.14 -10.49 -8.33
CA TYR A 73 2.25 -9.42 -7.87
C TYR A 73 0.94 -9.35 -8.67
N SER A 74 0.71 -10.27 -9.58
CA SER A 74 -0.47 -10.22 -10.47
C SER A 74 -1.78 -10.34 -9.71
N HIS A 75 -1.78 -10.97 -8.53
CA HIS A 75 -2.96 -11.13 -7.70
C HIS A 75 -3.23 -9.93 -6.79
N VAL A 76 -2.28 -8.99 -6.70
CA VAL A 76 -2.39 -7.87 -5.76
C VAL A 76 -3.34 -6.82 -6.31
N VAL A 77 -4.38 -6.53 -5.56
CA VAL A 77 -5.40 -5.54 -5.95
C VAL A 77 -5.07 -4.21 -5.29
N GLY A 78 -5.05 -3.14 -6.08
CA GLY A 78 -4.59 -1.83 -5.62
C GLY A 78 -5.43 -1.21 -4.51
N ARG A 79 -6.72 -1.54 -4.42
CA ARG A 79 -7.57 -1.10 -3.32
C ARG A 79 -8.65 -2.15 -3.08
N HIS A 80 -8.76 -2.61 -1.85
CA HIS A 80 -9.80 -3.58 -1.50
C HIS A 80 -10.14 -3.49 -0.02
N ILE A 81 -11.18 -4.19 0.38
CA ILE A 81 -11.62 -4.24 1.77
C ILE A 81 -11.40 -5.66 2.28
N THR A 82 -10.86 -5.77 3.48
CA THR A 82 -10.61 -7.05 4.12
C THR A 82 -10.93 -6.98 5.60
N THR A 83 -10.74 -8.09 6.31
CA THR A 83 -10.98 -8.17 7.74
C THR A 83 -9.76 -7.73 8.55
N PRO A 84 -9.95 -7.22 9.78
CA PRO A 84 -8.81 -6.82 10.62
C PRO A 84 -7.82 -7.96 10.92
N GLY A 85 -8.28 -9.21 10.89
CA GLY A 85 -7.41 -10.35 11.15
C GLY A 85 -6.56 -10.79 9.96
N ASP A 86 -6.75 -10.17 8.80
CA ASP A 86 -6.00 -10.54 7.60
C ASP A 86 -4.65 -9.84 7.60
N VAL A 87 -3.68 -10.45 8.26
CA VAL A 87 -2.33 -9.90 8.35
C VAL A 87 -1.51 -10.17 7.09
N SER A 88 -1.98 -11.04 6.21
CA SER A 88 -1.25 -11.38 4.98
C SER A 88 -1.07 -10.19 4.05
N VAL A 89 -1.90 -9.16 4.17
CA VAL A 89 -1.74 -7.94 3.36
C VAL A 89 -0.43 -7.23 3.64
N THR A 90 0.22 -7.51 4.78
CA THR A 90 1.50 -6.90 5.15
C THR A 90 2.70 -7.78 4.82
N ASN A 91 2.49 -8.94 4.20
CA ASN A 91 3.60 -9.80 3.78
C ASN A 91 4.50 -9.07 2.77
N PRO A 92 5.77 -9.47 2.64
CA PRO A 92 6.68 -8.86 1.65
C PRO A 92 6.12 -8.84 0.24
N VAL A 93 5.44 -9.92 -0.19
CA VAL A 93 4.53 -9.90 -1.34
C VAL A 93 3.13 -10.00 -0.76
N PRO A 94 2.30 -8.97 -0.88
CA PRO A 94 0.99 -8.99 -0.23
C PRO A 94 0.19 -10.24 -0.56
N GLU A 95 -0.37 -10.85 0.48
CA GLU A 95 -1.26 -12.02 0.37
C GLU A 95 -0.59 -13.24 -0.29
N SER A 96 0.72 -13.38 -0.14
CA SER A 96 1.49 -14.44 -0.76
C SER A 96 2.67 -14.83 0.12
N ASP A 97 3.19 -16.03 -0.09
CA ASP A 97 4.44 -16.50 0.55
C ASP A 97 5.63 -16.37 -0.38
N ALA A 98 5.46 -15.75 -1.55
CA ALA A 98 6.53 -15.59 -2.50
C ALA A 98 7.62 -14.67 -1.98
N ALA A 99 8.84 -14.84 -2.49
CA ALA A 99 9.94 -13.93 -2.18
C ALA A 99 9.74 -12.61 -2.95
N PRO A 100 10.01 -11.47 -2.32
CA PRO A 100 9.81 -10.18 -2.99
C PRO A 100 10.87 -9.91 -4.05
N ASN A 101 10.47 -9.20 -5.10
CA ASN A 101 11.38 -8.69 -6.12
C ASN A 101 11.06 -7.25 -6.52
N ARG A 102 10.15 -6.61 -5.76
CA ARG A 102 9.78 -5.21 -5.95
C ARG A 102 9.55 -4.56 -4.60
N GLU A 103 9.48 -3.25 -4.61
CA GLU A 103 9.20 -2.42 -3.43
C GLU A 103 7.72 -2.07 -3.43
N ILE A 104 7.01 -2.48 -2.39
CA ILE A 104 5.56 -2.28 -2.25
C ILE A 104 5.29 -1.37 -1.07
N LEU A 105 4.24 -0.55 -1.19
CA LEU A 105 3.65 0.20 -0.11
C LEU A 105 2.25 -0.35 0.14
N THR A 106 1.94 -0.66 1.38
CA THR A 106 0.60 -1.05 1.79
C THR A 106 0.08 -0.08 2.83
N LEU A 107 -1.06 0.53 2.55
CA LEU A 107 -1.75 1.40 3.50
C LEU A 107 -2.97 0.68 4.02
N THR A 108 -3.13 0.66 5.35
CA THR A 108 -4.30 0.05 5.96
C THR A 108 -5.02 1.07 6.84
N THR A 109 -6.34 1.03 6.86
CA THR A 109 -7.12 1.90 7.73
C THR A 109 -7.64 1.13 8.93
N CYS A 110 -7.65 1.80 10.09
CA CYS A 110 -8.46 1.38 11.21
C CYS A 110 -9.82 2.03 11.04
N HIS A 111 -10.87 1.24 10.97
CA HIS A 111 -12.17 1.70 10.51
C HIS A 111 -13.21 1.77 11.60
N PRO A 112 -13.29 2.87 12.34
CA PRO A 112 -14.42 3.02 13.28
C PRO A 112 -15.76 3.28 12.58
N GLN A 113 -15.74 3.73 11.32
CA GLN A 113 -16.99 4.04 10.59
C GLN A 113 -17.70 2.83 10.03
N PHE A 114 -16.94 1.81 9.64
CA PHE A 114 -17.53 0.55 9.25
C PHE A 114 -17.60 -0.33 10.47
N SER A 115 -18.29 -1.41 10.41
CA SER A 115 -18.28 -2.36 11.51
C SER A 115 -16.82 -2.69 11.86
N ASN A 116 -16.58 -3.18 13.06
CA ASN A 116 -15.26 -3.60 13.51
C ASN A 116 -14.62 -4.66 12.61
N ALA A 117 -15.37 -5.12 11.62
CA ALA A 117 -14.98 -6.26 10.81
C ALA A 117 -14.29 -5.89 9.50
N GLU A 118 -14.08 -4.60 9.21
CA GLU A 118 -13.55 -4.23 7.91
C GLU A 118 -12.40 -3.24 7.97
N ARG A 119 -11.46 -3.40 7.05
CA ARG A 119 -10.37 -2.46 6.81
C ARG A 119 -10.24 -2.20 5.33
N MET A 120 -9.93 -0.96 4.97
CA MET A 120 -9.57 -0.63 3.60
C MET A 120 -8.06 -0.76 3.43
N ILE A 121 -7.67 -1.39 2.34
CA ILE A 121 -6.27 -1.66 2.01
C ILE A 121 -5.96 -1.02 0.67
N VAL A 122 -4.82 -0.35 0.59
CA VAL A 122 -4.28 0.15 -0.68
C VAL A 122 -2.88 -0.43 -0.86
N HIS A 123 -2.62 -0.98 -2.04
CA HIS A 123 -1.29 -1.47 -2.42
C HIS A 123 -0.76 -0.64 -3.59
N ALA A 124 0.47 -0.19 -3.47
CA ALA A 124 1.14 0.56 -4.50
C ALA A 124 2.57 0.03 -4.68
N MET A 125 3.12 0.20 -5.89
CA MET A 125 4.45 -0.27 -6.22
C MET A 125 5.35 0.92 -6.53
N GLU A 126 6.58 0.90 -6.03
CA GLU A 126 7.55 1.95 -6.28
C GLU A 126 7.84 2.08 -7.77
N VAL A 127 7.80 3.31 -8.26
CA VAL A 127 8.12 3.64 -9.66
C VAL A 127 9.29 4.62 -9.78
N GLU A 128 9.60 5.35 -8.71
CA GLU A 128 10.68 6.33 -8.74
C GLU A 128 11.24 6.54 -7.33
N LYS A 129 12.55 6.74 -7.26
CA LYS A 129 13.24 7.06 -6.01
C LYS A 129 14.26 8.14 -6.31
N GLU A 130 14.15 9.26 -5.61
CA GLU A 130 15.07 10.39 -5.76
C GLU A 130 15.79 10.66 -4.45
N GLU A 131 17.07 10.96 -4.53
CA GLU A 131 17.81 11.44 -3.36
C GLU A 131 17.56 12.94 -3.19
N LYS A 132 17.42 13.34 -1.94
CA LYS A 132 17.25 14.75 -1.60
C LYS A 132 18.59 15.48 -1.52
#